data_0fa098b7c2ed5d5bb3146738303c45e4
#
_entry.id   0fa098b7c2ed5d5bb3146738303c45e4
#
_cell.length_a   1.000
_cell.length_b   1.000
_cell.length_c   1.000
_cell.angle_alpha   90.00
_cell.angle_beta   90.00
_cell.angle_gamma   90.00
#
_symmetry.space_group_name_H-M   'P 1'
#
loop_
_entity.id
_entity.type
_entity.pdbx_description
1 polymer ?
#
loop_
_entity_poly.entity_id
_entity_poly.type
_entity_poly.pdbx_seq_one_letter_code
_entity_poly.pdbx_strand_id
1 'polypeptide(L)'
;MIRLVALLISITLQIVAAVLAIRLVKVTKYRASWILISLGFILMAVKMAIKLIQFINDDFSFYLRPADDWLGVAISFMFTAGVFLIGEMFYALNHAERERKRSERKLMRAVIQTEERERRRFAKDLHDGLGPLLSTARMSMSALLQYERDDHSKQVLENANNVINEAVESIKEISNNLSPHVLTNFGLASAIKNFSFKVSQSKAINIKFDTKLTDSDRFDSNSEVVLYRATCELINNTLKHAEATDIDIVLEKIQRTIVIKYDDNGKGFDQEKIQNATNKGMGLSNIASRIASINGLFVINSKPGDGVHAIIKVRL
;
A
#
# COMPACT_ATOMS: atom_id res chain seq x y z
N MET A 1 13.96 -37.69 -50.74
CA MET A 1 14.08 -36.20 -50.63
C MET A 1 13.40 -35.64 -49.39
N ILE A 2 12.11 -35.87 -49.12
CA ILE A 2 11.36 -35.31 -47.98
C ILE A 2 12.00 -35.68 -46.61
N ARG A 3 12.43 -36.95 -46.40
CA ARG A 3 13.09 -37.41 -45.16
C ARG A 3 14.42 -36.69 -44.91
N LEU A 4 15.23 -36.47 -45.93
CA LEU A 4 16.50 -35.74 -45.83
C LEU A 4 16.31 -34.30 -45.38
N VAL A 5 15.35 -33.60 -45.99
CA VAL A 5 14.99 -32.24 -45.66
C VAL A 5 14.49 -32.14 -44.20
N ALA A 6 13.63 -33.07 -43.77
CA ALA A 6 13.13 -33.11 -42.40
C ALA A 6 14.25 -33.33 -41.36
N LEU A 7 15.21 -34.19 -41.60
CA LEU A 7 16.38 -34.43 -40.72
C LEU A 7 17.26 -33.20 -40.62
N LEU A 8 17.56 -32.50 -41.72
CA LEU A 8 18.35 -31.27 -41.73
C LEU A 8 17.64 -30.13 -40.95
N ILE A 9 16.32 -29.93 -41.14
CA ILE A 9 15.54 -28.97 -40.39
C ILE A 9 15.57 -29.30 -38.90
N SER A 10 15.40 -30.57 -38.51
CA SER A 10 15.45 -30.99 -37.11
C SER A 10 16.78 -30.68 -36.44
N ILE A 11 17.90 -31.00 -37.11
CA ILE A 11 19.24 -30.70 -36.58
C ILE A 11 19.44 -29.20 -36.38
N THR A 12 19.05 -28.37 -37.35
CA THR A 12 19.20 -26.92 -37.25
C THR A 12 18.37 -26.34 -36.11
N LEU A 13 17.12 -26.78 -35.93
CA LEU A 13 16.26 -26.36 -34.82
C LEU A 13 16.83 -26.71 -33.44
N GLN A 14 17.42 -27.92 -33.33
CA GLN A 14 18.03 -28.39 -32.07
C GLN A 14 19.30 -27.60 -31.72
N ILE A 15 20.13 -27.26 -32.70
CA ILE A 15 21.31 -26.42 -32.49
C ILE A 15 20.88 -25.01 -32.03
N VAL A 16 19.86 -24.44 -32.66
CA VAL A 16 19.32 -23.13 -32.24
C VAL A 16 18.79 -23.19 -30.82
N ALA A 17 18.03 -24.25 -30.48
CA ALA A 17 17.50 -24.42 -29.11
C ALA A 17 18.65 -24.60 -28.10
N ALA A 18 19.70 -25.34 -28.41
CA ALA A 18 20.88 -25.48 -27.55
C ALA A 18 21.57 -24.12 -27.29
N VAL A 19 21.77 -23.32 -28.34
CA VAL A 19 22.37 -21.98 -28.22
C VAL A 19 21.52 -21.05 -27.36
N LEU A 20 20.19 -21.09 -27.52
CA LEU A 20 19.27 -20.32 -26.68
C LEU A 20 19.33 -20.75 -25.21
N ALA A 21 19.33 -22.06 -24.95
CA ALA A 21 19.47 -22.61 -23.60
C ALA A 21 20.82 -22.23 -22.96
N ILE A 22 21.93 -22.25 -23.70
CA ILE A 22 23.24 -21.80 -23.22
C ILE A 22 23.24 -20.30 -22.86
N ARG A 23 22.57 -19.45 -23.63
CA ARG A 23 22.42 -18.01 -23.27
C ARG A 23 21.70 -17.83 -21.95
N LEU A 24 20.67 -18.62 -21.65
CA LEU A 24 19.93 -18.57 -20.41
C LEU A 24 20.75 -19.00 -19.18
N VAL A 25 21.80 -19.83 -19.35
CA VAL A 25 22.77 -20.16 -18.30
C VAL A 25 23.44 -18.91 -17.72
N LYS A 26 23.72 -17.90 -18.57
CA LYS A 26 24.39 -16.67 -18.15
C LYS A 26 23.45 -15.69 -17.47
N VAL A 27 22.15 -15.73 -17.76
CA VAL A 27 21.16 -14.77 -17.28
C VAL A 27 20.53 -15.22 -15.97
N THR A 28 20.45 -16.55 -15.74
CA THR A 28 19.76 -17.12 -14.59
C THR A 28 20.71 -17.57 -13.49
N LYS A 29 20.32 -17.43 -12.24
CA LYS A 29 21.07 -17.90 -11.07
C LYS A 29 21.18 -19.43 -11.00
N TYR A 30 20.25 -20.15 -11.63
CA TYR A 30 20.13 -21.62 -11.60
C TYR A 30 20.73 -22.24 -12.86
N ARG A 31 22.05 -22.30 -12.90
CA ARG A 31 22.82 -22.73 -14.07
C ARG A 31 22.60 -24.20 -14.41
N ALA A 32 22.45 -25.09 -13.41
CA ALA A 32 22.36 -26.52 -13.59
C ALA A 32 21.20 -26.96 -14.50
N SER A 33 20.01 -26.41 -14.32
CA SER A 33 18.83 -26.73 -15.14
C SER A 33 19.06 -26.43 -16.62
N TRP A 34 19.59 -25.24 -16.91
CA TRP A 34 19.85 -24.83 -18.30
C TRP A 34 21.02 -25.56 -18.95
N ILE A 35 22.02 -25.96 -18.15
CA ILE A 35 23.12 -26.84 -18.64
C ILE A 35 22.58 -28.21 -19.03
N LEU A 36 21.74 -28.84 -18.20
CA LEU A 36 21.12 -30.13 -18.51
C LEU A 36 20.25 -30.06 -19.77
N ILE A 37 19.43 -29.05 -19.92
CA ILE A 37 18.57 -28.84 -21.07
C ILE A 37 19.40 -28.59 -22.33
N SER A 38 20.44 -27.75 -22.27
CA SER A 38 21.30 -27.49 -23.42
C SER A 38 22.08 -28.73 -23.87
N LEU A 39 22.55 -29.52 -22.91
CA LEU A 39 23.20 -30.78 -23.18
C LEU A 39 22.23 -31.80 -23.81
N GLY A 40 20.97 -31.85 -23.33
CA GLY A 40 19.89 -32.63 -23.95
C GLY A 40 19.65 -32.28 -25.41
N PHE A 41 19.60 -30.98 -25.74
CA PHE A 41 19.47 -30.55 -27.15
C PHE A 41 20.68 -30.89 -28.00
N ILE A 42 21.90 -30.77 -27.46
CA ILE A 42 23.14 -31.18 -28.17
C ILE A 42 23.13 -32.68 -28.48
N LEU A 43 22.80 -33.54 -27.47
CA LEU A 43 22.70 -34.96 -27.65
C LEU A 43 21.61 -35.37 -28.67
N MET A 44 20.50 -34.63 -28.65
CA MET A 44 19.41 -34.82 -29.63
C MET A 44 19.84 -34.45 -31.04
N ALA A 45 20.65 -33.41 -31.22
CA ALA A 45 21.25 -33.06 -32.50
C ALA A 45 22.22 -34.15 -32.99
N VAL A 46 23.05 -34.70 -32.10
CA VAL A 46 23.94 -35.82 -32.38
C VAL A 46 23.14 -37.07 -32.79
N LYS A 47 22.05 -37.38 -32.08
CA LYS A 47 21.14 -38.50 -32.45
C LYS A 47 20.58 -38.34 -33.87
N MET A 48 20.16 -37.13 -34.23
CA MET A 48 19.65 -36.85 -35.58
C MET A 48 20.74 -36.92 -36.65
N ALA A 49 21.97 -36.51 -36.32
CA ALA A 49 23.11 -36.65 -37.22
C ALA A 49 23.45 -38.12 -37.47
N ILE A 50 23.40 -38.98 -36.42
CA ILE A 50 23.56 -40.45 -36.58
C ILE A 50 22.50 -41.02 -37.52
N LYS A 51 21.21 -40.60 -37.35
CA LYS A 51 20.14 -41.04 -38.26
C LYS A 51 20.34 -40.57 -39.70
N LEU A 52 20.90 -39.41 -39.91
CA LEU A 52 21.24 -38.89 -41.23
C LEU A 52 22.35 -39.72 -41.87
N ILE A 53 23.40 -40.12 -41.12
CA ILE A 53 24.47 -40.99 -41.58
C ILE A 53 23.92 -42.38 -41.93
N GLN A 54 23.07 -42.97 -41.12
CA GLN A 54 22.41 -44.27 -41.39
C GLN A 54 21.51 -44.19 -42.61
N PHE A 55 20.90 -43.06 -42.91
CA PHE A 55 20.08 -42.88 -44.13
C PHE A 55 20.93 -42.80 -45.41
N ILE A 56 22.16 -42.31 -45.31
CA ILE A 56 23.07 -42.16 -46.43
C ILE A 56 23.83 -43.47 -46.68
N ASN A 57 24.22 -44.20 -45.61
CA ASN A 57 25.03 -45.47 -45.69
C ASN A 57 24.29 -46.63 -44.98
N ASP A 58 23.64 -47.47 -45.74
CA ASP A 58 22.85 -48.60 -45.21
C ASP A 58 23.71 -49.67 -44.44
N ASP A 59 24.98 -49.82 -44.75
CA ASP A 59 25.88 -50.78 -44.09
C ASP A 59 26.20 -50.44 -42.63
N PHE A 60 26.06 -49.18 -42.20
CA PHE A 60 26.34 -48.72 -40.82
C PHE A 60 25.17 -48.92 -39.87
N SER A 61 24.00 -49.28 -40.35
CA SER A 61 22.77 -49.30 -39.55
C SER A 61 22.77 -50.33 -38.42
N PHE A 62 23.42 -51.49 -38.60
CA PHE A 62 23.42 -52.56 -37.60
C PHE A 62 24.27 -52.27 -36.36
N TYR A 63 25.44 -51.65 -36.55
CA TYR A 63 26.39 -51.37 -35.45
C TYR A 63 25.95 -50.17 -34.53
N LEU A 64 25.14 -49.30 -35.04
CA LEU A 64 24.76 -48.09 -34.34
C LEU A 64 23.40 -48.16 -33.60
N ARG A 65 22.59 -49.21 -33.77
CA ARG A 65 21.27 -49.38 -33.13
C ARG A 65 21.32 -49.34 -31.62
N PRO A 66 22.22 -50.06 -30.90
CA PRO A 66 22.27 -49.99 -29.43
C PRO A 66 22.65 -48.63 -28.93
N ALA A 67 23.54 -47.92 -29.61
CA ALA A 67 23.95 -46.56 -29.23
C ALA A 67 22.80 -45.54 -29.40
N ASP A 68 21.94 -45.68 -30.41
CA ASP A 68 20.76 -44.80 -30.63
C ASP A 68 19.72 -44.95 -29.51
N ASP A 69 19.48 -46.20 -29.03
CA ASP A 69 18.53 -46.46 -27.95
C ASP A 69 18.98 -45.84 -26.61
N TRP A 70 20.24 -46.10 -26.21
CA TRP A 70 20.83 -45.54 -25.00
C TRP A 70 20.93 -43.99 -25.03
N LEU A 71 21.21 -43.45 -26.20
CA LEU A 71 21.22 -42.01 -26.41
C LEU A 71 19.82 -41.42 -26.20
N GLY A 72 18.77 -42.15 -26.61
CA GLY A 72 17.37 -41.75 -26.34
C GLY A 72 17.03 -41.70 -24.85
N VAL A 73 17.48 -42.69 -24.06
CA VAL A 73 17.31 -42.75 -22.62
C VAL A 73 18.02 -41.57 -21.94
N ALA A 74 19.29 -41.32 -22.31
CA ALA A 74 20.08 -40.22 -21.76
C ALA A 74 19.43 -38.85 -22.02
N ILE A 75 18.93 -38.59 -23.23
CA ILE A 75 18.21 -37.37 -23.60
C ILE A 75 16.97 -37.23 -22.76
N SER A 76 16.15 -38.27 -22.63
CA SER A 76 14.90 -38.22 -21.82
C SER A 76 15.18 -37.93 -20.37
N PHE A 77 16.23 -38.56 -19.81
CA PHE A 77 16.66 -38.28 -18.43
C PHE A 77 17.09 -36.81 -18.23
N MET A 78 17.89 -36.25 -19.15
CA MET A 78 18.35 -34.87 -19.05
C MET A 78 17.20 -33.86 -19.14
N PHE A 79 16.25 -34.06 -20.03
CA PHE A 79 15.08 -33.19 -20.11
C PHE A 79 14.21 -33.30 -18.86
N THR A 80 13.94 -34.52 -18.37
CA THR A 80 13.14 -34.73 -17.16
C THR A 80 13.81 -34.09 -15.96
N ALA A 81 15.11 -34.31 -15.75
CA ALA A 81 15.86 -33.67 -14.66
C ALA A 81 15.93 -32.17 -14.82
N GLY A 82 16.11 -31.64 -16.01
CA GLY A 82 16.10 -30.20 -16.30
C GLY A 82 14.77 -29.54 -15.97
N VAL A 83 13.66 -30.16 -16.40
CA VAL A 83 12.29 -29.65 -16.11
C VAL A 83 11.98 -29.71 -14.60
N PHE A 84 12.38 -30.83 -13.96
CA PHE A 84 12.22 -30.94 -12.48
C PHE A 84 12.94 -29.81 -11.74
N LEU A 85 14.21 -29.56 -12.06
CA LEU A 85 14.99 -28.48 -11.44
C LEU A 85 14.44 -27.09 -11.74
N ILE A 86 13.82 -26.88 -12.92
CA ILE A 86 13.09 -25.64 -13.21
C ILE A 86 11.86 -25.50 -12.30
N GLY A 87 11.11 -26.57 -12.10
CA GLY A 87 9.96 -26.59 -11.20
C GLY A 87 10.33 -26.18 -9.76
N GLU A 88 11.38 -26.79 -9.22
CA GLU A 88 11.96 -26.44 -7.91
C GLU A 88 12.38 -24.97 -7.84
N MET A 89 13.01 -24.47 -8.89
CA MET A 89 13.40 -23.05 -8.98
C MET A 89 12.20 -22.12 -8.90
N PHE A 90 11.15 -22.37 -9.70
CA PHE A 90 9.94 -21.53 -9.67
C PHE A 90 9.24 -21.59 -8.32
N TYR A 91 9.20 -22.75 -7.68
CA TYR A 91 8.65 -22.89 -6.34
C TYR A 91 9.42 -22.03 -5.32
N ALA A 92 10.75 -22.13 -5.33
CA ALA A 92 11.62 -21.38 -4.43
C ALA A 92 11.50 -19.84 -4.66
N LEU A 93 11.44 -19.39 -5.92
CA LEU A 93 11.27 -17.97 -6.25
C LEU A 93 9.92 -17.43 -5.78
N ASN A 94 8.84 -18.16 -6.04
CA ASN A 94 7.50 -17.77 -5.60
C ASN A 94 7.40 -17.75 -4.07
N HIS A 95 8.04 -18.68 -3.38
CA HIS A 95 8.08 -18.70 -1.93
C HIS A 95 8.86 -17.49 -1.38
N ALA A 96 10.04 -17.21 -1.90
CA ALA A 96 10.86 -16.06 -1.50
C ALA A 96 10.14 -14.72 -1.76
N GLU A 97 9.42 -14.58 -2.88
CA GLU A 97 8.64 -13.38 -3.18
C GLU A 97 7.47 -13.21 -2.20
N ARG A 98 6.77 -14.28 -1.85
CA ARG A 98 5.69 -14.24 -0.84
C ARG A 98 6.23 -13.84 0.54
N GLU A 99 7.36 -14.40 0.95
CA GLU A 99 8.01 -14.05 2.22
C GLU A 99 8.47 -12.59 2.24
N ARG A 100 9.05 -12.09 1.15
CA ARG A 100 9.43 -10.68 1.02
C ARG A 100 8.22 -9.77 1.16
N LYS A 101 7.12 -10.03 0.44
CA LYS A 101 5.89 -9.25 0.55
C LYS A 101 5.27 -9.28 1.95
N ARG A 102 5.36 -10.43 2.65
CA ARG A 102 4.92 -10.55 4.04
C ARG A 102 5.77 -9.71 4.99
N SER A 103 7.09 -9.73 4.82
CA SER A 103 8.03 -8.95 5.63
C SER A 103 7.82 -7.44 5.41
N GLU A 104 7.69 -6.98 4.17
CA GLU A 104 7.40 -5.59 3.82
C GLU A 104 6.09 -5.11 4.48
N ARG A 105 5.04 -5.93 4.45
CA ARG A 105 3.77 -5.61 5.12
C ARG A 105 3.90 -5.54 6.65
N LYS A 106 4.67 -6.44 7.26
CA LYS A 106 4.93 -6.41 8.72
C LYS A 106 5.69 -5.14 9.11
N LEU A 107 6.73 -4.79 8.35
CA LEU A 107 7.51 -3.58 8.58
C LEU A 107 6.62 -2.33 8.46
N MET A 108 5.82 -2.23 7.39
CA MET A 108 4.91 -1.10 7.21
C MET A 108 3.91 -0.96 8.36
N ARG A 109 3.34 -2.08 8.84
CA ARG A 109 2.46 -2.06 10.02
C ARG A 109 3.18 -1.57 11.27
N ALA A 110 4.40 -2.04 11.51
CA ALA A 110 5.20 -1.61 12.66
C ALA A 110 5.51 -0.11 12.62
N VAL A 111 5.86 0.42 11.44
CA VAL A 111 6.11 1.86 11.24
C VAL A 111 4.85 2.67 11.55
N ILE A 112 3.70 2.28 10.99
CA ILE A 112 2.42 2.97 11.22
C ILE A 112 2.05 2.95 12.71
N GLN A 113 2.19 1.79 13.38
CA GLN A 113 1.89 1.68 14.81
C GLN A 113 2.83 2.54 15.68
N THR A 114 4.10 2.61 15.31
CA THR A 114 5.07 3.46 16.02
C THR A 114 4.74 4.94 15.81
N GLU A 115 4.44 5.36 14.58
CA GLU A 115 4.02 6.73 14.29
C GLU A 115 2.79 7.12 15.12
N GLU A 116 1.77 6.25 15.18
CA GLU A 116 0.56 6.49 15.95
C GLU A 116 0.85 6.60 17.46
N ARG A 117 1.75 5.76 17.98
CA ARG A 117 2.16 5.80 19.39
C ARG A 117 2.88 7.11 19.72
N GLU A 118 3.82 7.51 18.89
CA GLU A 118 4.56 8.77 19.06
C GLU A 118 3.62 9.98 19.00
N ARG A 119 2.69 10.00 18.05
CA ARG A 119 1.69 11.07 17.96
C ARG A 119 0.83 11.18 19.21
N ARG A 120 0.36 10.06 19.76
CA ARG A 120 -0.40 10.04 21.02
C ARG A 120 0.45 10.56 22.19
N ARG A 121 1.72 10.16 22.24
CA ARG A 121 2.65 10.64 23.27
C ARG A 121 2.82 12.15 23.16
N PHE A 122 3.14 12.67 21.99
CA PHE A 122 3.29 14.12 21.79
C PHE A 122 2.02 14.90 22.12
N ALA A 123 0.85 14.40 21.75
CA ALA A 123 -0.41 15.05 22.10
C ALA A 123 -0.59 15.15 23.62
N LYS A 124 -0.27 14.07 24.33
CA LYS A 124 -0.32 14.02 25.78
C LYS A 124 0.68 14.99 26.41
N ASP A 125 1.95 14.96 25.94
CA ASP A 125 3.02 15.81 26.45
C ASP A 125 2.71 17.30 26.25
N LEU A 126 2.11 17.68 25.11
CA LEU A 126 1.64 19.03 24.83
C LEU A 126 0.50 19.43 25.78
N HIS A 127 -0.49 18.56 25.93
CA HIS A 127 -1.65 18.84 26.77
C HIS A 127 -1.27 18.94 28.25
N ASP A 128 -0.50 18.00 28.77
CA ASP A 128 -0.18 17.88 30.20
C ASP A 128 0.98 18.82 30.61
N GLY A 129 1.88 19.13 29.66
CA GLY A 129 3.03 19.99 29.91
C GLY A 129 2.73 21.48 29.67
N LEU A 130 2.32 21.85 28.49
CA LEU A 130 2.15 23.23 28.09
C LEU A 130 0.76 23.82 28.48
N GLY A 131 -0.28 22.99 28.49
CA GLY A 131 -1.65 23.40 28.81
C GLY A 131 -1.76 24.07 30.18
N PRO A 132 -1.31 23.46 31.29
CA PRO A 132 -1.34 24.05 32.61
C PRO A 132 -0.49 25.32 32.74
N LEU A 133 0.70 25.35 32.13
CA LEU A 133 1.59 26.51 32.16
C LEU A 133 0.95 27.76 31.53
N LEU A 134 0.40 27.58 30.33
CA LEU A 134 -0.29 28.68 29.66
C LEU A 134 -1.60 29.10 30.36
N SER A 135 -2.32 28.16 30.96
CA SER A 135 -3.50 28.44 31.75
C SER A 135 -3.14 29.28 33.01
N THR A 136 -2.03 28.94 33.67
CA THR A 136 -1.52 29.71 34.81
C THR A 136 -1.08 31.12 34.39
N ALA A 137 -0.34 31.24 33.27
CA ALA A 137 0.07 32.54 32.74
C ALA A 137 -1.13 33.40 32.39
N ARG A 138 -2.18 32.84 31.76
CA ARG A 138 -3.45 33.53 31.47
C ARG A 138 -4.14 34.02 32.74
N MET A 139 -4.24 33.17 33.76
CA MET A 139 -4.85 33.56 35.05
C MET A 139 -4.08 34.72 35.72
N SER A 140 -2.75 34.67 35.71
CA SER A 140 -1.89 35.72 36.25
C SER A 140 -2.07 37.05 35.50
N MET A 141 -2.12 36.97 34.16
CA MET A 141 -2.38 38.16 33.32
C MET A 141 -3.78 38.77 33.57
N SER A 142 -4.79 37.89 33.64
CA SER A 142 -6.16 38.35 33.93
C SER A 142 -6.30 38.99 35.32
N ALA A 143 -5.54 38.49 36.31
CA ALA A 143 -5.51 39.11 37.63
C ALA A 143 -4.84 40.51 37.62
N LEU A 144 -3.72 40.67 36.89
CA LEU A 144 -3.05 41.96 36.75
C LEU A 144 -3.93 42.99 36.05
N LEU A 145 -4.70 42.63 35.04
CA LEU A 145 -5.64 43.54 34.36
C LEU A 145 -6.70 44.16 35.29
N GLN A 146 -7.07 43.47 36.37
CA GLN A 146 -8.03 44.00 37.35
C GLN A 146 -7.49 45.11 38.23
N TYR A 147 -6.15 45.18 38.41
CA TYR A 147 -5.50 46.16 39.31
C TYR A 147 -4.86 47.31 38.55
N GLU A 148 -4.71 47.22 37.23
CA GLU A 148 -4.02 48.23 36.43
C GLU A 148 -4.94 49.45 36.19
N ARG A 149 -4.38 50.64 36.42
CA ARG A 149 -5.10 51.94 36.29
C ARG A 149 -4.57 52.81 35.16
N ASP A 150 -3.38 52.48 34.64
CA ASP A 150 -2.79 53.20 33.51
C ASP A 150 -3.24 52.58 32.19
N ASP A 151 -3.81 53.39 31.31
CA ASP A 151 -4.38 52.93 30.03
C ASP A 151 -3.35 52.31 29.12
N HIS A 152 -2.10 52.78 29.11
CA HIS A 152 -1.03 52.21 28.30
C HIS A 152 -0.64 50.83 28.82
N SER A 153 -0.40 50.69 30.11
CA SER A 153 -0.10 49.40 30.77
C SER A 153 -1.22 48.39 30.60
N LYS A 154 -2.46 48.84 30.69
CA LYS A 154 -3.64 48.01 30.45
C LYS A 154 -3.70 47.47 29.03
N GLN A 155 -3.42 48.30 28.02
CA GLN A 155 -3.38 47.89 26.62
C GLN A 155 -2.28 46.86 26.34
N VAL A 156 -1.09 47.00 26.95
CA VAL A 156 0.00 46.02 26.87
C VAL A 156 -0.41 44.69 27.49
N LEU A 157 -1.05 44.70 28.65
CA LEU A 157 -1.53 43.50 29.33
C LEU A 157 -2.64 42.79 28.54
N GLU A 158 -3.59 43.55 27.95
CA GLU A 158 -4.63 43.01 27.08
C GLU A 158 -4.02 42.31 25.83
N ASN A 159 -3.06 42.96 25.20
CA ASN A 159 -2.35 42.34 24.06
C ASN A 159 -1.63 41.05 24.47
N ALA A 160 -0.93 41.02 25.59
CA ALA A 160 -0.25 39.86 26.12
C ALA A 160 -1.25 38.74 26.47
N ASN A 161 -2.38 39.04 27.05
CA ASN A 161 -3.46 38.09 27.35
C ASN A 161 -4.05 37.48 26.06
N ASN A 162 -4.21 38.28 25.01
CA ASN A 162 -4.67 37.81 23.71
C ASN A 162 -3.68 36.83 23.08
N VAL A 163 -2.37 37.13 23.12
CA VAL A 163 -1.32 36.20 22.61
C VAL A 163 -1.32 34.91 23.40
N ILE A 164 -1.49 34.94 24.73
CA ILE A 164 -1.59 33.71 25.53
C ILE A 164 -2.82 32.89 25.15
N ASN A 165 -3.97 33.54 24.93
CA ASN A 165 -5.17 32.86 24.49
C ASN A 165 -5.00 32.19 23.12
N GLU A 166 -4.37 32.88 22.16
CA GLU A 166 -4.04 32.31 20.87
C GLU A 166 -3.10 31.10 21.01
N ALA A 167 -2.10 31.17 21.88
CA ALA A 167 -1.19 30.05 22.16
C ALA A 167 -1.92 28.83 22.77
N VAL A 168 -2.85 29.10 23.73
CA VAL A 168 -3.68 28.03 24.32
C VAL A 168 -4.53 27.34 23.25
N GLU A 169 -5.20 28.12 22.42
CA GLU A 169 -6.04 27.53 21.33
C GLU A 169 -5.19 26.81 20.30
N SER A 170 -4.01 27.33 19.91
CA SER A 170 -3.09 26.66 19.00
C SER A 170 -2.60 25.32 19.56
N ILE A 171 -2.24 25.25 20.84
CA ILE A 171 -1.83 23.99 21.48
C ILE A 171 -2.97 22.98 21.53
N LYS A 172 -4.20 23.43 21.86
CA LYS A 172 -5.38 22.56 21.81
C LYS A 172 -5.62 22.02 20.41
N GLU A 173 -5.49 22.86 19.40
CA GLU A 173 -5.65 22.45 18.00
C GLU A 173 -4.58 21.43 17.59
N ILE A 174 -3.30 21.69 17.88
CA ILE A 174 -2.19 20.77 17.60
C ILE A 174 -2.40 19.44 18.34
N SER A 175 -2.74 19.49 19.63
CA SER A 175 -2.98 18.28 20.44
C SER A 175 -4.17 17.47 19.89
N ASN A 176 -5.26 18.11 19.50
CA ASN A 176 -6.42 17.46 18.89
C ASN A 176 -6.11 16.86 17.51
N ASN A 177 -5.25 17.51 16.72
CA ASN A 177 -4.79 16.97 15.43
C ASN A 177 -3.85 15.79 15.61
N LEU A 178 -3.05 15.76 16.67
CA LEU A 178 -2.15 14.66 17.00
C LEU A 178 -2.88 13.46 17.65
N SER A 179 -3.81 13.68 18.57
CA SER A 179 -4.61 12.64 19.22
C SER A 179 -5.95 13.21 19.70
N PRO A 180 -7.04 12.91 18.99
CA PRO A 180 -8.34 13.51 19.30
C PRO A 180 -8.87 13.01 20.64
N HIS A 181 -8.90 13.84 21.67
CA HIS A 181 -9.52 13.52 22.96
C HIS A 181 -11.01 13.15 22.84
N VAL A 182 -11.69 13.75 21.86
CA VAL A 182 -13.09 13.42 21.53
C VAL A 182 -13.23 11.95 21.14
N LEU A 183 -12.26 11.40 20.39
CA LEU A 183 -12.27 10.00 19.99
C LEU A 183 -12.14 9.07 21.21
N THR A 184 -11.25 9.39 22.14
CA THR A 184 -11.03 8.59 23.35
C THR A 184 -12.25 8.60 24.28
N ASN A 185 -12.89 9.76 24.44
CA ASN A 185 -13.98 9.93 25.38
C ASN A 185 -15.36 9.59 24.80
N PHE A 186 -15.60 9.88 23.52
CA PHE A 186 -16.93 9.82 22.90
C PHE A 186 -17.00 8.91 21.65
N GLY A 187 -15.91 8.26 21.28
CA GLY A 187 -15.87 7.30 20.18
C GLY A 187 -15.84 7.92 18.78
N LEU A 188 -15.86 7.00 17.78
CA LEU A 188 -15.63 7.34 16.37
C LEU A 188 -16.72 8.26 15.79
N ALA A 189 -17.99 7.96 16.06
CA ALA A 189 -19.13 8.72 15.52
C ALA A 189 -19.08 10.18 15.95
N SER A 190 -18.95 10.43 17.26
CA SER A 190 -18.87 11.78 17.84
C SER A 190 -17.61 12.53 17.41
N ALA A 191 -16.48 11.84 17.23
CA ALA A 191 -15.26 12.46 16.77
C ALA A 191 -15.39 12.96 15.32
N ILE A 192 -15.92 12.15 14.40
CA ILE A 192 -16.15 12.54 13.00
C ILE A 192 -17.17 13.68 12.94
N LYS A 193 -18.29 13.57 13.65
CA LYS A 193 -19.33 14.61 13.71
C LYS A 193 -18.77 15.96 14.16
N ASN A 194 -17.97 15.97 15.23
CA ASN A 194 -17.36 17.18 15.76
C ASN A 194 -16.35 17.81 14.80
N PHE A 195 -15.52 16.99 14.14
CA PHE A 195 -14.58 17.46 13.13
C PHE A 195 -15.31 18.06 11.92
N SER A 196 -16.30 17.37 11.38
CA SER A 196 -17.13 17.82 10.26
C SER A 196 -17.81 19.17 10.57
N PHE A 197 -18.39 19.29 11.76
CA PHE A 197 -19.04 20.52 12.20
C PHE A 197 -18.06 21.70 12.27
N LYS A 198 -16.87 21.52 12.88
CA LYS A 198 -15.84 22.56 12.95
C LYS A 198 -15.37 23.01 11.57
N VAL A 199 -15.17 22.07 10.65
CA VAL A 199 -14.77 22.38 9.28
C VAL A 199 -15.85 23.16 8.56
N SER A 200 -17.11 22.76 8.65
CA SER A 200 -18.23 23.49 8.04
C SER A 200 -18.38 24.92 8.57
N GLN A 201 -18.10 25.15 9.86
CA GLN A 201 -18.12 26.51 10.42
C GLN A 201 -16.95 27.38 9.96
N SER A 202 -15.76 26.80 9.75
CA SER A 202 -14.55 27.56 9.43
C SER A 202 -14.32 27.73 7.93
N LYS A 203 -14.92 26.92 7.10
CA LYS A 203 -14.78 26.89 5.65
C LYS A 203 -16.15 26.95 4.98
N ALA A 204 -16.21 27.52 3.78
CA ALA A 204 -17.45 27.62 3.00
C ALA A 204 -17.78 26.26 2.33
N ILE A 205 -17.93 25.19 3.15
CA ILE A 205 -18.27 23.85 2.69
C ILE A 205 -19.34 23.25 3.58
N ASN A 206 -20.32 22.58 2.96
CA ASN A 206 -21.38 21.89 3.68
C ASN A 206 -20.98 20.42 3.86
N ILE A 207 -20.87 19.95 5.12
CA ILE A 207 -20.54 18.56 5.43
C ILE A 207 -21.72 17.90 6.12
N LYS A 208 -22.37 16.99 5.43
CA LYS A 208 -23.43 16.17 5.99
C LYS A 208 -22.84 14.87 6.54
N PHE A 209 -23.05 14.63 7.83
CA PHE A 209 -22.64 13.39 8.49
C PHE A 209 -23.85 12.63 8.99
N ASP A 210 -24.03 11.41 8.52
CA ASP A 210 -25.12 10.52 8.93
C ASP A 210 -24.58 9.24 9.56
N THR A 211 -25.17 8.82 10.68
CA THR A 211 -24.81 7.59 11.38
C THR A 211 -25.94 7.10 12.28
N LYS A 212 -26.04 5.77 12.37
CA LYS A 212 -26.89 5.10 13.38
C LYS A 212 -26.10 4.66 14.61
N LEU A 213 -24.77 4.88 14.63
CA LEU A 213 -23.93 4.57 15.79
C LEU A 213 -24.12 5.62 16.89
N THR A 214 -24.05 5.16 18.12
CA THR A 214 -24.12 5.96 19.34
C THR A 214 -22.74 6.07 20.00
N ASP A 215 -22.59 6.93 20.99
CA ASP A 215 -21.33 7.08 21.76
C ASP A 215 -20.96 5.80 22.55
N SER A 216 -21.93 4.91 22.77
CA SER A 216 -21.71 3.60 23.41
C SER A 216 -21.14 2.55 22.45
N ASP A 217 -21.23 2.77 21.13
CA ASP A 217 -20.66 1.87 20.12
C ASP A 217 -19.15 2.13 20.03
N ARG A 218 -18.40 1.33 20.82
CA ARG A 218 -16.93 1.42 20.86
C ARG A 218 -16.31 0.28 20.06
N PHE A 219 -15.15 0.58 19.48
CA PHE A 219 -14.36 -0.36 18.72
C PHE A 219 -12.94 -0.45 19.30
N ASP A 220 -12.11 -1.30 18.73
CA ASP A 220 -10.70 -1.32 19.06
C ASP A 220 -10.08 0.07 18.86
N SER A 221 -9.39 0.56 19.88
CA SER A 221 -8.82 1.93 19.91
C SER A 221 -7.93 2.24 18.70
N ASN A 222 -7.21 1.24 18.18
CA ASN A 222 -6.39 1.42 16.99
C ASN A 222 -7.25 1.59 15.73
N SER A 223 -8.32 0.79 15.62
CA SER A 223 -9.27 0.88 14.52
C SER A 223 -10.01 2.22 14.51
N GLU A 224 -10.47 2.71 15.68
CA GLU A 224 -11.12 4.03 15.80
C GLU A 224 -10.19 5.15 15.32
N VAL A 225 -8.93 5.15 15.76
CA VAL A 225 -7.95 6.17 15.36
C VAL A 225 -7.65 6.14 13.87
N VAL A 226 -7.44 4.96 13.30
CA VAL A 226 -7.14 4.80 11.88
C VAL A 226 -8.32 5.26 11.03
N LEU A 227 -9.55 4.87 11.38
CA LEU A 227 -10.77 5.25 10.68
C LEU A 227 -11.02 6.76 10.77
N TYR A 228 -10.89 7.34 11.96
CA TYR A 228 -11.02 8.79 12.17
C TYR A 228 -10.04 9.56 11.29
N ARG A 229 -8.75 9.19 11.32
CA ARG A 229 -7.71 9.87 10.53
C ARG A 229 -7.92 9.71 9.03
N ALA A 230 -8.33 8.53 8.58
CA ALA A 230 -8.65 8.33 7.16
C ALA A 230 -9.78 9.26 6.71
N THR A 231 -10.82 9.42 7.54
CA THR A 231 -11.94 10.33 7.25
C THR A 231 -11.49 11.79 7.25
N CYS A 232 -10.72 12.22 8.26
CA CYS A 232 -10.17 13.58 8.29
C CYS A 232 -9.26 13.88 7.11
N GLU A 233 -8.45 12.92 6.67
CA GLU A 233 -7.56 13.08 5.50
C GLU A 233 -8.37 13.20 4.20
N LEU A 234 -9.47 12.45 4.04
CA LEU A 234 -10.38 12.60 2.91
C LEU A 234 -10.99 14.01 2.88
N ILE A 235 -11.52 14.50 4.02
CA ILE A 235 -12.05 15.85 4.14
C ILE A 235 -10.98 16.88 3.78
N ASN A 236 -9.78 16.76 4.33
CA ASN A 236 -8.68 17.68 4.06
C ASN A 236 -8.23 17.67 2.60
N ASN A 237 -8.26 16.51 1.94
CA ASN A 237 -7.96 16.41 0.52
C ASN A 237 -9.00 17.15 -0.33
N THR A 238 -10.29 17.02 0.01
CA THR A 238 -11.35 17.75 -0.65
C THR A 238 -11.19 19.25 -0.47
N LEU A 239 -10.91 19.72 0.75
CA LEU A 239 -10.68 21.15 1.03
C LEU A 239 -9.49 21.74 0.25
N LYS A 240 -8.43 20.95 0.06
CA LYS A 240 -7.20 21.40 -0.61
C LYS A 240 -7.25 21.31 -2.11
N HIS A 241 -7.96 20.32 -2.65
CA HIS A 241 -7.77 19.90 -4.03
C HIS A 241 -9.05 19.82 -4.86
N ALA A 242 -10.23 19.70 -4.24
CA ALA A 242 -11.44 19.33 -4.96
C ALA A 242 -12.33 20.51 -5.38
N GLU A 243 -12.21 21.68 -4.75
CA GLU A 243 -13.12 22.82 -4.97
C GLU A 243 -14.61 22.43 -4.78
N ALA A 244 -14.86 21.47 -3.90
CA ALA A 244 -16.19 20.97 -3.59
C ALA A 244 -16.97 21.95 -2.71
N THR A 245 -18.29 21.95 -2.83
CA THR A 245 -19.22 22.68 -1.96
C THR A 245 -19.88 21.78 -0.93
N ASP A 246 -19.99 20.50 -1.23
CA ASP A 246 -20.70 19.53 -0.40
C ASP A 246 -19.87 18.26 -0.22
N ILE A 247 -19.94 17.70 1.00
CA ILE A 247 -19.37 16.40 1.38
C ILE A 247 -20.46 15.62 2.12
N ASP A 248 -20.73 14.40 1.69
CA ASP A 248 -21.59 13.44 2.36
C ASP A 248 -20.78 12.32 2.98
N ILE A 249 -20.96 12.07 4.28
CA ILE A 249 -20.25 11.02 5.03
C ILE A 249 -21.28 10.16 5.74
N VAL A 250 -21.24 8.85 5.50
CA VAL A 250 -22.10 7.88 6.17
C VAL A 250 -21.25 6.88 6.92
N LEU A 251 -21.49 6.74 8.23
CA LEU A 251 -20.83 5.76 9.09
C LEU A 251 -21.86 4.72 9.57
N GLU A 252 -21.64 3.47 9.18
CA GLU A 252 -22.55 2.36 9.49
C GLU A 252 -21.80 1.18 10.07
N LYS A 253 -22.48 0.40 10.93
CA LYS A 253 -22.05 -0.93 11.34
C LYS A 253 -23.02 -1.94 10.74
N ILE A 254 -22.50 -2.79 9.86
CA ILE A 254 -23.26 -3.85 9.21
C ILE A 254 -22.70 -5.18 9.73
N GLN A 255 -23.47 -5.85 10.59
CA GLN A 255 -23.03 -7.06 11.30
C GLN A 255 -21.72 -6.82 12.08
N ARG A 256 -20.61 -7.44 11.65
CA ARG A 256 -19.26 -7.31 12.24
C ARG A 256 -18.33 -6.44 11.39
N THR A 257 -18.88 -5.55 10.60
CA THR A 257 -18.09 -4.70 9.70
C THR A 257 -18.49 -3.24 9.90
N ILE A 258 -17.50 -2.37 10.12
CA ILE A 258 -17.66 -0.92 10.06
C ILE A 258 -17.51 -0.51 8.60
N VAL A 259 -18.42 0.32 8.13
CA VAL A 259 -18.40 0.89 6.78
C VAL A 259 -18.45 2.40 6.88
N ILE A 260 -17.50 3.08 6.25
CA ILE A 260 -17.54 4.53 6.02
C ILE A 260 -17.68 4.73 4.52
N LYS A 261 -18.72 5.47 4.11
CA LYS A 261 -18.92 5.98 2.76
C LYS A 261 -18.63 7.46 2.77
N TYR A 262 -17.88 7.93 1.82
CA TYR A 262 -17.46 9.31 1.66
C TYR A 262 -17.68 9.73 0.22
N ASP A 263 -18.40 10.82 0.02
CA ASP A 263 -18.72 11.35 -1.29
C ASP A 263 -18.52 12.88 -1.28
N ASP A 264 -17.80 13.44 -2.26
CA ASP A 264 -17.74 14.87 -2.50
C ASP A 264 -18.13 15.22 -3.94
N ASN A 265 -18.65 16.44 -4.12
CA ASN A 265 -19.07 16.96 -5.43
C ASN A 265 -17.98 17.81 -6.12
N GLY A 266 -16.71 17.58 -5.79
CA GLY A 266 -15.61 18.36 -6.33
C GLY A 266 -15.22 18.00 -7.77
N LYS A 267 -14.10 18.59 -8.22
CA LYS A 267 -13.62 18.39 -9.61
C LYS A 267 -13.09 16.99 -9.93
N GLY A 268 -12.95 16.13 -8.91
CA GLY A 268 -12.43 14.78 -9.08
C GLY A 268 -10.99 14.74 -9.64
N PHE A 269 -10.55 13.55 -10.00
CA PHE A 269 -9.23 13.32 -10.60
C PHE A 269 -9.19 12.05 -11.46
N ASP A 270 -8.21 11.99 -12.35
CA ASP A 270 -7.93 10.83 -13.19
C ASP A 270 -7.09 9.81 -12.41
N GLN A 271 -7.70 8.67 -12.06
CA GLN A 271 -7.05 7.61 -11.27
C GLN A 271 -5.86 6.96 -11.96
N GLU A 272 -5.92 6.80 -13.29
CA GLU A 272 -4.84 6.16 -14.05
C GLU A 272 -3.58 7.04 -14.06
N LYS A 273 -3.75 8.37 -14.17
CA LYS A 273 -2.64 9.32 -14.08
C LYS A 273 -1.98 9.31 -12.70
N ILE A 274 -2.76 9.21 -11.62
CA ILE A 274 -2.21 9.17 -10.26
C ILE A 274 -1.50 7.84 -9.96
N GLN A 275 -1.99 6.72 -10.48
CA GLN A 275 -1.32 5.42 -10.32
C GLN A 275 0.03 5.35 -11.05
N ASN A 276 0.17 6.04 -12.16
CA ASN A 276 1.36 6.05 -13.02
C ASN A 276 2.35 7.18 -12.68
N ALA A 277 1.94 8.17 -11.88
CA ALA A 277 2.82 9.28 -11.50
C ALA A 277 3.90 8.80 -10.53
N THR A 278 5.15 9.21 -10.78
CA THR A 278 6.33 8.91 -9.95
C THR A 278 6.20 9.48 -8.53
N ASN A 279 5.38 10.52 -8.36
CA ASN A 279 4.92 11.06 -7.07
C ASN A 279 3.45 10.66 -6.87
N LYS A 280 3.21 9.41 -6.47
CA LYS A 280 1.90 9.00 -5.92
C LYS A 280 1.54 9.99 -4.83
N GLY A 281 0.44 10.73 -4.97
CA GLY A 281 -0.03 11.64 -3.96
C GLY A 281 0.00 10.93 -2.59
N MET A 282 0.93 11.35 -1.72
CA MET A 282 1.25 10.64 -0.46
C MET A 282 0.02 10.42 0.42
N GLY A 283 -1.01 11.29 0.30
CA GLY A 283 -2.24 11.22 1.09
C GLY A 283 -3.04 9.94 0.86
N LEU A 284 -3.42 9.62 -0.38
CA LEU A 284 -4.26 8.45 -0.69
C LEU A 284 -3.54 7.13 -0.44
N SER A 285 -2.24 7.05 -0.74
CA SER A 285 -1.44 5.86 -0.45
C SER A 285 -1.29 5.64 1.07
N ASN A 286 -1.20 6.72 1.85
CA ASN A 286 -1.17 6.67 3.30
C ASN A 286 -2.50 6.18 3.87
N ILE A 287 -3.65 6.67 3.37
CA ILE A 287 -4.97 6.15 3.76
C ILE A 287 -5.05 4.64 3.49
N ALA A 288 -4.72 4.20 2.26
CA ALA A 288 -4.77 2.79 1.89
C ALA A 288 -3.88 1.92 2.80
N SER A 289 -2.64 2.35 3.07
CA SER A 289 -1.70 1.64 3.93
C SER A 289 -2.18 1.55 5.37
N ARG A 290 -2.73 2.63 5.92
CA ARG A 290 -3.30 2.67 7.29
C ARG A 290 -4.51 1.77 7.42
N ILE A 291 -5.45 1.81 6.48
CA ILE A 291 -6.61 0.92 6.47
C ILE A 291 -6.18 -0.55 6.34
N ALA A 292 -5.20 -0.84 5.49
CA ALA A 292 -4.63 -2.19 5.38
C ALA A 292 -3.96 -2.68 6.67
N SER A 293 -3.39 -1.77 7.50
CA SER A 293 -2.75 -2.14 8.78
C SER A 293 -3.74 -2.72 9.80
N ILE A 294 -5.02 -2.34 9.70
CA ILE A 294 -6.13 -2.86 10.52
C ILE A 294 -6.97 -3.92 9.79
N ASN A 295 -6.40 -4.56 8.76
CA ASN A 295 -7.08 -5.56 7.92
C ASN A 295 -8.36 -5.02 7.23
N GLY A 296 -8.42 -3.72 6.97
CA GLY A 296 -9.52 -3.07 6.27
C GLY A 296 -9.31 -3.02 4.76
N LEU A 297 -10.39 -2.71 4.05
CA LEU A 297 -10.45 -2.45 2.62
C LEU A 297 -10.74 -0.97 2.39
N PHE A 298 -9.96 -0.33 1.54
CA PHE A 298 -10.18 1.03 1.06
C PHE A 298 -10.34 0.99 -0.46
N VAL A 299 -11.47 1.48 -0.92
CA VAL A 299 -11.79 1.62 -2.35
C VAL A 299 -12.08 3.08 -2.60
N ILE A 300 -11.51 3.65 -3.64
CA ILE A 300 -11.75 5.02 -4.06
C ILE A 300 -12.03 5.04 -5.56
N ASN A 301 -13.05 5.77 -5.97
CA ASN A 301 -13.40 6.01 -7.36
C ASN A 301 -13.49 7.52 -7.56
N SER A 302 -12.89 8.01 -8.65
CA SER A 302 -12.97 9.42 -9.05
C SER A 302 -12.79 9.52 -10.55
N LYS A 303 -13.47 10.49 -11.15
CA LYS A 303 -13.28 10.92 -12.53
C LYS A 303 -13.26 12.44 -12.57
N PRO A 304 -12.60 13.06 -13.54
CA PRO A 304 -12.68 14.51 -13.72
C PRO A 304 -14.13 14.96 -13.89
N GLY A 305 -14.56 15.89 -13.01
CA GLY A 305 -15.93 16.43 -12.99
C GLY A 305 -16.96 15.64 -12.19
N ASP A 306 -16.62 14.50 -11.61
CA ASP A 306 -17.56 13.58 -10.91
C ASP A 306 -17.27 13.47 -9.39
N GLY A 307 -16.37 14.32 -8.87
CA GLY A 307 -15.99 14.29 -7.47
C GLY A 307 -15.19 13.06 -7.05
N VAL A 308 -15.23 12.74 -5.76
CA VAL A 308 -14.57 11.57 -5.16
C VAL A 308 -15.57 10.73 -4.39
N HIS A 309 -15.58 9.43 -4.67
CA HIS A 309 -16.36 8.42 -3.96
C HIS A 309 -15.42 7.43 -3.29
N ALA A 310 -15.45 7.35 -1.97
CA ALA A 310 -14.59 6.45 -1.23
C ALA A 310 -15.38 5.55 -0.27
N ILE A 311 -14.95 4.30 -0.15
CA ILE A 311 -15.54 3.32 0.78
C ILE A 311 -14.44 2.69 1.60
N ILE A 312 -14.58 2.76 2.91
CA ILE A 312 -13.72 2.08 3.88
C ILE A 312 -14.53 0.98 4.55
N LYS A 313 -14.00 -0.26 4.60
CA LYS A 313 -14.61 -1.39 5.30
C LYS A 313 -13.59 -2.02 6.24
N VAL A 314 -13.95 -2.17 7.51
CA VAL A 314 -13.10 -2.82 8.52
C VAL A 314 -13.91 -3.86 9.26
N ARG A 315 -13.43 -5.10 9.28
CA ARG A 315 -14.06 -6.20 10.03
C ARG A 315 -13.64 -6.11 11.50
N LEU A 316 -14.64 -6.14 12.38
CA LEU A 316 -14.48 -6.15 13.85
C LEU A 316 -14.09 -7.52 14.38
#